data_2d81abc443b81d14ebbf1626efc2d109
#
_entry.id   2d81abc443b81d14ebbf1626efc2d109
#
_cell.length_a   1.000
_cell.length_b   1.000
_cell.length_c   1.000
_cell.angle_alpha   90.00
_cell.angle_beta   90.00
_cell.angle_gamma   90.00
#
_symmetry.space_group_name_H-M   'P 1'
#
loop_
_entity.id
_entity.type
_entity.pdbx_description
1 polymer ?
#
loop_
_entity_poly.entity_id
_entity_poly.type
_entity_poly.pdbx_seq_one_letter_code
_entity_poly.pdbx_strand_id
1 'polypeptide(L)'
;MKSFGEYIRRIREERELPLRKVAAALDIDTSILSKIERNERVATKEMLPILAQTLERPEKEIEIEFIQSMIEFNLGDLKYLKDGLNEILKTL
;
A
#
# COMPACT_ATOMS: atom_id res chain seq x y z
N MET A 1 5.24 11.52 -6.62
CA MET A 1 4.61 11.02 -5.39
C MET A 1 4.73 9.52 -5.31
N LYS A 2 5.21 9.00 -4.19
CA LYS A 2 5.38 7.56 -4.03
C LYS A 2 4.03 6.89 -3.83
N SER A 3 3.79 5.87 -4.60
CA SER A 3 2.62 5.05 -4.45
C SER A 3 2.88 3.93 -3.44
N PHE A 4 1.81 3.32 -2.98
CA PHE A 4 1.90 2.16 -2.09
C PHE A 4 2.68 1.01 -2.75
N GLY A 5 2.44 0.78 -4.05
CA GLY A 5 3.15 -0.26 -4.79
C GLY A 5 4.66 -0.03 -4.84
N GLU A 6 5.07 1.19 -5.11
CA GLU A 6 6.50 1.53 -5.13
C GLU A 6 7.12 1.39 -3.74
N TYR A 7 6.39 1.77 -2.70
CA TYR A 7 6.82 1.63 -1.32
C TYR A 7 7.08 0.15 -0.97
N ILE A 8 6.13 -0.73 -1.29
CA ILE A 8 6.27 -2.17 -1.04
C ILE A 8 7.46 -2.73 -1.80
N ARG A 9 7.59 -2.38 -3.08
CA ARG A 9 8.68 -2.87 -3.92
C ARG A 9 10.03 -2.47 -3.34
N ARG A 10 10.16 -1.22 -2.92
CA ARG A 10 11.41 -0.72 -2.36
C ARG A 10 11.83 -1.53 -1.12
N ILE A 11 10.89 -1.76 -0.19
CA ILE A 11 11.21 -2.53 1.01
C ILE A 11 11.52 -3.98 0.66
N ARG A 12 10.75 -4.57 -0.26
CA ARG A 12 10.99 -5.94 -0.70
C ARG A 12 12.41 -6.09 -1.27
N GLU A 13 12.81 -5.16 -2.13
CA GLU A 13 14.15 -5.17 -2.75
C GLU A 13 15.24 -4.92 -1.72
N GLU A 14 15.04 -3.99 -0.80
CA GLU A 14 15.99 -3.74 0.28
C GLU A 14 16.24 -4.98 1.13
N ARG A 15 15.20 -5.79 1.31
CA ARG A 15 15.29 -7.03 2.08
C ARG A 15 15.69 -8.23 1.22
N GLU A 16 15.94 -8.00 -0.05
CA GLU A 16 16.34 -9.04 -0.99
C GLU A 16 15.33 -10.20 -1.04
N LEU A 17 14.05 -9.88 -0.92
CA LEU A 17 12.99 -10.87 -1.02
C LEU A 17 12.56 -11.00 -2.47
N PRO A 18 12.55 -12.23 -3.02
CA PRO A 18 12.05 -12.41 -4.39
C PRO A 18 10.54 -12.17 -4.44
N LEU A 19 10.08 -11.72 -5.60
CA LEU A 19 8.67 -11.41 -5.82
C LEU A 19 7.78 -12.61 -5.46
N ARG A 20 8.19 -13.82 -5.88
CA ARG A 20 7.40 -15.03 -5.64
C ARG A 20 7.18 -15.32 -4.16
N LYS A 21 8.14 -14.95 -3.32
CA LYS A 21 8.04 -15.22 -1.88
C LYS A 21 6.97 -14.35 -1.23
N VAL A 22 6.93 -13.08 -1.59
CA VAL A 22 5.89 -12.17 -1.07
C VAL A 22 4.53 -12.52 -1.64
N ALA A 23 4.47 -12.86 -2.94
CA ALA A 23 3.22 -13.28 -3.57
C ALA A 23 2.66 -14.54 -2.91
N ALA A 24 3.52 -15.51 -2.59
CA ALA A 24 3.09 -16.73 -1.90
C ALA A 24 2.53 -16.41 -0.51
N ALA A 25 3.15 -15.51 0.23
CA ALA A 25 2.67 -15.10 1.54
C ALA A 25 1.27 -14.46 1.44
N LEU A 26 1.02 -13.73 0.38
CA LEU A 26 -0.27 -13.08 0.12
C LEU A 26 -1.28 -14.02 -0.54
N ASP A 27 -0.86 -15.23 -0.91
CA ASP A 27 -1.69 -16.21 -1.62
C ASP A 27 -2.24 -15.65 -2.94
N ILE A 28 -1.38 -14.97 -3.69
CA ILE A 28 -1.71 -14.43 -5.02
C ILE A 28 -0.62 -14.80 -6.02
N ASP A 29 -0.94 -14.69 -7.30
CA ASP A 29 0.05 -14.92 -8.35
C ASP A 29 1.10 -13.81 -8.37
N THR A 30 2.32 -14.15 -8.79
CA THR A 30 3.40 -13.17 -8.93
C THR A 30 3.01 -12.05 -9.89
N SER A 31 2.24 -12.37 -10.94
CA SER A 31 1.78 -11.37 -11.90
C SER A 31 0.87 -10.32 -11.23
N ILE A 32 0.05 -10.74 -10.27
CA ILE A 32 -0.82 -9.83 -9.53
C ILE A 32 0.00 -8.91 -8.64
N LEU A 33 0.97 -9.47 -7.91
CA LEU A 33 1.84 -8.65 -7.06
C LEU A 33 2.66 -7.68 -7.89
N SER A 34 3.18 -8.12 -9.04
CA SER A 34 3.91 -7.25 -9.95
C SER A 34 3.07 -6.05 -10.38
N LYS A 35 1.79 -6.28 -10.68
CA LYS A 35 0.86 -5.21 -11.05
C LYS A 35 0.62 -4.24 -9.88
N ILE A 36 0.51 -4.77 -8.67
CA ILE A 36 0.36 -3.94 -7.47
C ILE A 36 1.59 -3.05 -7.30
N GLU A 37 2.78 -3.61 -7.46
CA GLU A 37 4.01 -2.86 -7.31
C GLU A 37 4.17 -1.77 -8.39
N ARG A 38 3.56 -1.96 -9.57
CA ARG A 38 3.59 -0.99 -10.66
C ARG A 38 2.38 -0.06 -10.68
N ASN A 39 1.52 -0.14 -9.68
CA ASN A 39 0.28 0.65 -9.58
C ASN A 39 -0.73 0.38 -10.68
N GLU A 40 -0.68 -0.81 -11.26
CA GLU A 40 -1.67 -1.25 -12.24
C GLU A 40 -2.83 -1.97 -11.59
N ARG A 41 -2.72 -2.23 -10.30
CA ARG A 41 -3.75 -2.89 -9.51
C ARG A 41 -3.66 -2.41 -8.06
N VAL A 42 -4.81 -2.23 -7.43
CA VAL A 42 -4.89 -1.76 -6.04
C VAL A 42 -4.73 -2.94 -5.08
N ALA A 43 -3.92 -2.77 -4.05
CA ALA A 43 -3.83 -3.73 -2.96
C ALA A 43 -5.11 -3.66 -2.12
N THR A 44 -5.43 -4.73 -1.43
CA THR A 44 -6.59 -4.76 -0.53
C THR A 44 -6.13 -4.55 0.91
N LYS A 45 -7.04 -4.08 1.76
CA LYS A 45 -6.72 -3.87 3.16
C LYS A 45 -6.38 -5.17 3.89
N GLU A 46 -6.91 -6.31 3.42
CA GLU A 46 -6.61 -7.62 3.99
C GLU A 46 -5.16 -8.04 3.78
N MET A 47 -4.49 -7.45 2.81
CA MET A 47 -3.06 -7.72 2.56
C MET A 47 -2.14 -7.01 3.55
N LEU A 48 -2.61 -5.95 4.21
CA LEU A 48 -1.76 -5.10 5.04
C LEU A 48 -1.07 -5.84 6.20
N PRO A 49 -1.78 -6.63 7.03
CA PRO A 49 -1.08 -7.34 8.10
C PRO A 49 -0.10 -8.38 7.57
N ILE A 50 -0.42 -9.02 6.45
CA ILE A 50 0.46 -10.02 5.84
C ILE A 50 1.73 -9.36 5.31
N LEU A 51 1.58 -8.22 4.64
CA LEU A 51 2.72 -7.44 4.14
C LEU A 51 3.60 -6.95 5.30
N ALA A 52 2.99 -6.48 6.38
CA ALA A 52 3.74 -6.03 7.55
C ALA A 52 4.61 -7.16 8.10
N GLN A 53 4.05 -8.34 8.23
CA GLN A 53 4.76 -9.52 8.73
C GLN A 53 5.86 -9.95 7.77
N THR A 54 5.53 -10.08 6.48
CA THR A 54 6.44 -10.58 5.46
C THR A 54 7.61 -9.62 5.23
N LEU A 55 7.33 -8.32 5.19
CA LEU A 55 8.33 -7.30 4.98
C LEU A 55 9.01 -6.85 6.28
N GLU A 56 8.57 -7.38 7.41
CA GLU A 56 9.10 -7.06 8.75
C GLU A 56 9.07 -5.56 9.03
N ARG A 57 7.90 -4.97 8.79
CA ARG A 57 7.65 -3.55 9.08
C ARG A 57 6.47 -3.43 10.04
N PRO A 58 6.43 -2.39 10.86
CA PRO A 58 5.26 -2.16 11.72
C PRO A 58 3.99 -2.06 10.90
N GLU A 59 2.94 -2.73 11.34
CA GLU A 59 1.65 -2.68 10.65
C GLU A 59 1.16 -1.24 10.53
N LYS A 60 1.38 -0.41 11.54
CA LYS A 60 1.01 1.00 11.52
C LYS A 60 1.66 1.74 10.35
N GLU A 61 2.95 1.48 10.08
CA GLU A 61 3.64 2.12 8.96
C GLU A 61 3.03 1.72 7.63
N ILE A 62 2.80 0.41 7.45
CA ILE A 62 2.21 -0.12 6.22
C ILE A 62 0.82 0.48 6.00
N GLU A 63 0.02 0.52 7.04
CA GLU A 63 -1.34 1.03 6.96
C GLU A 63 -1.38 2.52 6.62
N ILE A 64 -0.51 3.32 7.24
CA ILE A 64 -0.45 4.77 6.96
C ILE A 64 -0.07 5.00 5.49
N GLU A 65 0.93 4.27 4.98
CA GLU A 65 1.32 4.39 3.58
C GLU A 65 0.18 4.02 2.64
N PHE A 66 -0.57 2.97 2.99
CA PHE A 66 -1.73 2.56 2.21
C PHE A 66 -2.82 3.64 2.19
N ILE A 67 -3.14 4.19 3.36
CA ILE A 67 -4.17 5.24 3.47
C ILE A 67 -3.79 6.46 2.64
N GLN A 68 -2.55 6.94 2.77
CA GLN A 68 -2.06 8.08 2.02
C GLN A 68 -2.17 7.84 0.51
N SER A 69 -1.70 6.68 0.07
CA SER A 69 -1.71 6.34 -1.34
C SER A 69 -3.13 6.26 -1.90
N MET A 70 -4.05 5.64 -1.15
CA MET A 70 -5.45 5.52 -1.58
C MET A 70 -6.13 6.87 -1.72
N ILE A 71 -5.93 7.74 -0.75
CA ILE A 71 -6.53 9.08 -0.77
C ILE A 71 -5.96 9.89 -1.94
N GLU A 72 -4.64 9.91 -2.08
CA GLU A 72 -4.00 10.68 -3.15
C GLU A 72 -4.38 10.18 -4.54
N PHE A 73 -4.39 8.87 -4.72
CA PHE A 73 -4.72 8.28 -6.02
C PHE A 73 -6.17 8.51 -6.41
N ASN A 74 -7.10 8.34 -5.47
CA ASN A 74 -8.52 8.42 -5.77
C ASN A 74 -9.09 9.83 -5.67
N LEU A 75 -8.54 10.66 -4.79
CA LEU A 75 -9.14 11.93 -4.43
C LEU A 75 -8.18 13.11 -4.52
N GLY A 76 -6.91 12.87 -4.89
CA GLY A 76 -5.87 13.89 -4.83
C GLY A 76 -6.11 15.12 -5.70
N ASP A 77 -6.94 14.97 -6.74
CA ASP A 77 -7.26 16.07 -7.66
C ASP A 77 -8.47 16.89 -7.21
N LEU A 78 -9.12 16.51 -6.12
CA LEU A 78 -10.32 17.21 -5.67
C LEU A 78 -9.97 18.51 -4.95
N LYS A 79 -10.66 19.58 -5.34
CA LYS A 79 -10.41 20.93 -4.86
C LYS A 79 -10.54 21.07 -3.34
N TYR A 80 -11.53 20.39 -2.77
CA TYR A 80 -11.82 20.50 -1.34
C TYR A 80 -11.40 19.29 -0.53
N LEU A 81 -10.40 18.56 -1.01
CA LEU A 81 -9.90 17.36 -0.33
C LEU A 81 -9.50 17.65 1.12
N LYS A 82 -8.73 18.72 1.31
CA LYS A 82 -8.24 19.08 2.66
C LYS A 82 -9.39 19.33 3.61
N ASP A 83 -10.41 20.06 3.14
CA ASP A 83 -11.60 20.36 3.95
C ASP A 83 -12.35 19.08 4.33
N GLY A 84 -12.51 18.17 3.37
CA GLY A 84 -13.16 16.88 3.62
C GLY A 84 -12.40 16.05 4.63
N LEU A 85 -11.06 16.01 4.52
CA LEU A 85 -10.22 15.27 5.46
C LEU A 85 -10.33 15.86 6.87
N ASN A 86 -10.36 17.19 6.98
CA ASN A 86 -10.52 17.85 8.28
C ASN A 86 -11.86 17.50 8.94
N GLU A 87 -12.93 17.42 8.14
CA GLU A 87 -14.24 17.04 8.67
C GLU A 87 -14.25 15.58 9.17
N ILE A 88 -13.60 14.68 8.44
CA ILE A 88 -13.49 13.28 8.88
C ILE A 88 -12.75 13.19 10.21
N LEU A 89 -11.67 13.95 10.34
CA LEU A 89 -10.85 13.91 11.56
C LEU A 89 -11.65 14.28 12.80
N LYS A 90 -12.67 15.12 12.66
CA LYS A 90 -13.53 15.51 13.80
C LYS A 90 -14.37 14.35 14.32
N THR A 91 -14.60 13.32 13.49
CA THR A 91 -15.47 12.19 13.85
C THR A 91 -14.70 10.94 14.23
N LEU A 92 -13.39 10.90 14.02
CA LEU A 92 -12.57 9.73 14.33
C LEU A 92 -12.12 9.67 15.79
#